data_4752da301f98921e61486663bb1db8fa
#
_entry.id   4752da301f98921e61486663bb1db8fa
#
_cell.length_a   1.000
_cell.length_b   1.000
_cell.length_c   1.000
_cell.angle_alpha   90.00
_cell.angle_beta   90.00
_cell.angle_gamma   90.00
#
_symmetry.space_group_name_H-M   'P 1'
#
loop_
_entity.id
_entity.type
_entity.pdbx_description
1 polymer ?
#
loop_
_entity_poly.entity_id
_entity_poly.type
_entity_poly.pdbx_seq_one_letter_code
_entity_poly.pdbx_strand_id
1 'polypeptide(L)'
;MARRALLIRSALFRRARHGVRAVAGVALGVFSAGCAGADSSGDSTELRVWAFGAEGEALAPIAREFEQANPGVRVRVQAIPWTAGHEKLLTAYVGGALPDVAQLGNTWIPEFAALNALEPLDALVARDSALVPRADYFPGVLATNVVDSVLYGIPWYVDTRVMFYRTDLLRAAGITSPPTTWAELREALIKVKKVQPAGAFPALLPLNEWTQPVIFGMQAGSPLLADNGTRGAFRDPRFRRGFEFYVNLFRDSLAPALANTQISSVYQEFAAGRVAMYITGPWNVGEFKKRLPDSLQNAWMTAPLPGPDSGGVSLAGGSSIVIMRGSAKKSVAWRFVTFLSDPARQARFYEQTGDLPARRTAWTAPALASDPYLAAFRTQLGRVVPTPPVPESELIVQLVALAGERAARGRQTIDEALASLDAEVDGVLEKRRWLLSRRLVPVAGAEKRQ
;
A
#
# COMPACT_ATOMS: atom_id res chain seq x y z
N MET A 1 -9.48 52.39 19.73
CA MET A 1 -10.63 52.46 20.68
C MET A 1 -10.88 51.05 21.19
N ALA A 2 -10.41 50.83 22.35
CA ALA A 2 -10.98 50.40 23.62
C ALA A 2 -11.49 48.93 23.60
N ARG A 3 -10.67 48.01 24.17
CA ARG A 3 -10.63 47.49 25.54
C ARG A 3 -12.01 47.23 26.18
N ARG A 4 -12.31 45.97 26.47
CA ARG A 4 -12.79 45.53 27.79
C ARG A 4 -12.68 44.03 27.99
N ALA A 5 -11.88 43.69 28.97
CA ALA A 5 -11.82 42.43 29.69
C ALA A 5 -12.95 42.38 30.74
N LEU A 6 -13.45 41.19 31.05
CA LEU A 6 -14.01 40.95 32.39
C LEU A 6 -13.79 39.51 32.83
N LEU A 7 -13.04 39.38 33.91
CA LEU A 7 -12.92 38.27 34.86
C LEU A 7 -14.20 38.20 35.72
N ILE A 8 -14.57 37.02 36.20
CA ILE A 8 -15.27 36.72 37.47
C ILE A 8 -15.29 35.18 37.56
N ARG A 9 -14.76 34.54 38.51
CA ARG A 9 -14.59 34.45 39.96
C ARG A 9 -14.86 33.01 40.41
N SER A 10 -13.89 32.51 41.07
CA SER A 10 -13.83 31.35 41.96
C SER A 10 -14.76 31.46 43.20
N ALA A 11 -15.27 30.31 43.68
CA ALA A 11 -15.59 30.02 45.08
C ALA A 11 -15.80 28.51 45.23
N LEU A 12 -14.94 27.72 45.86
CA LEU A 12 -14.83 27.42 47.25
C LEU A 12 -16.15 26.96 47.92
N PHE A 13 -16.23 25.70 48.29
CA PHE A 13 -16.65 25.36 49.63
C PHE A 13 -16.08 24.01 50.13
N ARG A 14 -15.74 24.03 51.39
CA ARG A 14 -14.98 23.07 52.23
C ARG A 14 -15.89 22.04 52.87
N ARG A 15 -15.29 20.87 53.15
CA ARG A 15 -15.33 20.03 54.35
C ARG A 15 -16.66 19.70 55.03
N ALA A 16 -16.87 18.41 55.25
CA ALA A 16 -17.21 17.87 56.60
C ALA A 16 -16.69 16.43 56.75
N ARG A 17 -15.91 16.22 57.79
CA ARG A 17 -15.49 14.93 58.40
C ARG A 17 -16.52 14.52 59.46
N HIS A 18 -16.55 13.24 59.74
CA HIS A 18 -16.93 12.47 60.95
C HIS A 18 -17.81 11.29 60.57
N GLY A 19 -17.64 10.08 60.99
CA GLY A 19 -16.85 9.43 62.04
C GLY A 19 -17.37 8.01 62.25
N VAL A 20 -16.47 7.12 62.39
CA VAL A 20 -16.41 5.88 63.17
C VAL A 20 -17.72 5.22 63.66
N ARG A 21 -17.92 3.88 63.34
CA ARG A 21 -17.92 2.84 64.35
C ARG A 21 -18.01 1.44 63.79
N ALA A 22 -17.10 0.59 64.25
CA ALA A 22 -17.02 -0.84 64.03
C ALA A 22 -18.15 -1.59 64.75
N VAL A 23 -18.68 -2.66 64.13
CA VAL A 23 -19.28 -3.77 64.83
C VAL A 23 -18.79 -5.06 64.23
N ALA A 24 -18.08 -5.85 65.04
CA ALA A 24 -17.69 -7.21 64.73
C ALA A 24 -18.88 -8.13 64.87
N GLY A 25 -19.10 -9.02 63.91
CA GLY A 25 -20.09 -10.11 64.05
C GLY A 25 -19.51 -11.38 63.43
N VAL A 26 -19.10 -12.29 64.30
CA VAL A 26 -18.68 -13.67 63.94
C VAL A 26 -19.95 -14.47 63.66
N ALA A 27 -20.01 -15.16 62.52
CA ALA A 27 -20.95 -16.27 62.32
C ALA A 27 -20.30 -17.36 61.50
N LEU A 28 -20.27 -18.52 62.09
CA LEU A 28 -19.75 -19.82 61.65
C LEU A 28 -20.44 -20.38 60.41
N GLY A 29 -19.66 -21.03 59.63
CA GLY A 29 -19.75 -22.08 58.67
C GLY A 29 -21.05 -22.72 58.25
N VAL A 30 -21.15 -22.88 56.94
CA VAL A 30 -21.75 -24.08 56.33
C VAL A 30 -20.91 -24.44 55.12
N PHE A 31 -20.27 -25.60 55.16
CA PHE A 31 -19.67 -26.28 54.03
C PHE A 31 -20.79 -26.67 53.04
N SER A 32 -20.83 -26.02 51.91
CA SER A 32 -21.54 -26.52 50.74
C SER A 32 -20.49 -26.98 49.74
N ALA A 33 -20.28 -28.27 49.62
CA ALA A 33 -19.61 -28.90 48.52
C ALA A 33 -20.46 -28.66 47.26
N GLY A 34 -20.20 -27.53 46.57
CA GLY A 34 -20.70 -27.25 45.23
C GLY A 34 -19.76 -27.87 44.24
N CYS A 35 -20.27 -28.76 43.41
CA CYS A 35 -19.59 -29.36 42.28
C CYS A 35 -18.81 -28.26 41.52
N ALA A 36 -17.51 -28.32 41.57
CA ALA A 36 -16.65 -27.65 40.61
C ALA A 36 -16.92 -28.29 39.26
N GLY A 37 -17.85 -27.73 38.51
CA GLY A 37 -17.87 -27.89 37.09
C GLY A 37 -16.50 -27.40 36.59
N ALA A 38 -15.67 -28.34 36.16
CA ALA A 38 -14.49 -28.01 35.43
C ALA A 38 -14.96 -27.29 34.14
N ASP A 39 -15.05 -25.95 34.22
CA ASP A 39 -14.98 -25.14 33.03
C ASP A 39 -13.59 -25.45 32.39
N SER A 40 -13.61 -26.40 31.48
CA SER A 40 -12.54 -26.61 30.53
C SER A 40 -12.55 -25.42 29.55
N SER A 41 -12.28 -24.22 30.06
CA SER A 41 -11.73 -23.14 29.25
C SER A 41 -10.31 -23.59 28.89
N GLY A 42 -10.21 -24.51 27.95
CA GLY A 42 -8.94 -24.84 27.32
C GLY A 42 -8.31 -23.52 26.90
N ASP A 43 -7.12 -23.28 27.40
CA ASP A 43 -6.36 -22.06 27.23
C ASP A 43 -6.24 -21.78 25.72
N SER A 44 -7.17 -20.98 25.17
CA SER A 44 -7.25 -20.70 23.75
C SER A 44 -6.15 -19.73 23.42
N THR A 45 -5.28 -20.08 22.47
CA THR A 45 -4.25 -19.18 21.97
C THR A 45 -4.89 -18.05 21.15
N GLU A 46 -4.95 -16.83 21.69
CA GLU A 46 -5.41 -15.67 20.95
C GLU A 46 -4.30 -15.14 20.05
N LEU A 47 -4.51 -15.12 18.72
CA LEU A 47 -3.64 -14.49 17.72
C LEU A 47 -4.16 -13.08 17.40
N ARG A 48 -3.37 -12.05 17.68
CA ARG A 48 -3.72 -10.66 17.35
C ARG A 48 -3.28 -10.32 15.95
N VAL A 49 -4.20 -9.87 15.11
CA VAL A 49 -3.97 -9.56 13.70
C VAL A 49 -4.42 -8.14 13.39
N TRP A 50 -3.55 -7.33 12.83
CA TRP A 50 -3.90 -6.00 12.32
C TRP A 50 -3.93 -6.00 10.81
N ALA A 51 -5.04 -5.49 10.25
CA ALA A 51 -5.21 -5.31 8.81
C ALA A 51 -5.88 -3.96 8.53
N PHE A 52 -5.77 -3.46 7.30
CA PHE A 52 -6.12 -2.08 6.98
C PHE A 52 -7.31 -2.02 6.01
N GLY A 53 -8.09 -0.92 6.10
CA GLY A 53 -9.18 -0.63 5.19
C GLY A 53 -10.25 -1.72 5.10
N ALA A 54 -10.85 -1.83 3.94
CA ALA A 54 -11.86 -2.85 3.63
C ALA A 54 -11.32 -4.28 3.73
N GLU A 55 -10.03 -4.47 3.48
CA GLU A 55 -9.34 -5.76 3.59
C GLU A 55 -9.34 -6.27 5.04
N GLY A 56 -9.19 -5.34 6.01
CA GLY A 56 -9.29 -5.67 7.42
C GLY A 56 -10.69 -6.15 7.83
N GLU A 57 -11.72 -5.56 7.24
CA GLU A 57 -13.12 -6.00 7.45
C GLU A 57 -13.38 -7.35 6.80
N ALA A 58 -12.91 -7.56 5.56
CA ALA A 58 -13.04 -8.80 4.82
C ALA A 58 -12.24 -9.97 5.45
N LEU A 59 -11.21 -9.69 6.23
CA LEU A 59 -10.39 -10.71 6.90
C LEU A 59 -11.14 -11.42 8.03
N ALA A 60 -12.10 -10.77 8.69
CA ALA A 60 -12.80 -11.34 9.84
C ALA A 60 -13.54 -12.68 9.56
N PRO A 61 -14.29 -12.84 8.46
CA PRO A 61 -14.87 -14.15 8.11
C PRO A 61 -13.81 -15.21 7.79
N ILE A 62 -12.71 -14.84 7.14
CA ILE A 62 -11.61 -15.77 6.82
C ILE A 62 -10.90 -16.22 8.10
N ALA A 63 -10.76 -15.33 9.09
CA ALA A 63 -10.22 -15.67 10.41
C ALA A 63 -11.06 -16.71 11.13
N ARG A 64 -12.41 -16.63 11.04
CA ARG A 64 -13.30 -17.65 11.59
C ARG A 64 -13.15 -19.03 10.90
N GLU A 65 -12.92 -19.07 9.60
CA GLU A 65 -12.60 -20.33 8.91
C GLU A 65 -11.30 -20.94 9.44
N PHE A 66 -10.29 -20.10 9.71
CA PHE A 66 -9.04 -20.55 10.31
C PHE A 66 -9.24 -21.12 11.73
N GLU A 67 -10.04 -20.45 12.56
CA GLU A 67 -10.38 -20.93 13.91
C GLU A 67 -11.08 -22.30 13.88
N GLN A 68 -12.01 -22.48 12.96
CA GLN A 68 -12.71 -23.77 12.76
C GLN A 68 -11.74 -24.91 12.38
N ALA A 69 -10.73 -24.58 11.54
CA ALA A 69 -9.71 -25.54 11.13
C ALA A 69 -8.60 -25.75 12.19
N ASN A 70 -8.56 -24.91 13.25
CA ASN A 70 -7.53 -24.93 14.30
C ASN A 70 -8.17 -24.80 15.69
N PRO A 71 -8.81 -25.87 16.19
CA PRO A 71 -9.42 -25.83 17.53
C PRO A 71 -8.42 -25.37 18.60
N GLY A 72 -8.88 -24.52 19.53
CA GLY A 72 -8.02 -23.92 20.56
C GLY A 72 -7.27 -22.66 20.10
N VAL A 73 -7.48 -22.18 18.87
CA VAL A 73 -6.97 -20.89 18.40
C VAL A 73 -8.12 -19.89 18.25
N ARG A 74 -7.90 -18.66 18.69
CA ARG A 74 -8.76 -17.50 18.43
C ARG A 74 -7.99 -16.46 17.67
N VAL A 75 -8.59 -15.82 16.67
CA VAL A 75 -7.97 -14.77 15.85
C VAL A 75 -8.70 -13.45 16.07
N ARG A 76 -8.04 -12.52 16.72
CA ARG A 76 -8.58 -11.18 16.93
C ARG A 76 -8.10 -10.23 15.84
N VAL A 77 -8.94 -10.04 14.83
CA VAL A 77 -8.68 -9.07 13.76
C VAL A 77 -9.04 -7.66 14.22
N GLN A 78 -8.13 -6.72 14.05
CA GLN A 78 -8.38 -5.29 14.18
C GLN A 78 -8.25 -4.64 12.80
N ALA A 79 -9.37 -4.19 12.25
CA ALA A 79 -9.39 -3.34 11.07
C ALA A 79 -9.00 -1.90 11.47
N ILE A 80 -8.11 -1.29 10.70
CA ILE A 80 -7.55 0.04 10.95
C ILE A 80 -7.65 0.83 9.63
N PRO A 81 -8.09 2.09 9.63
CA PRO A 81 -8.05 2.91 8.43
C PRO A 81 -6.64 3.01 7.84
N TRP A 82 -6.48 2.91 6.53
CA TRP A 82 -5.19 3.02 5.85
C TRP A 82 -4.43 4.30 6.22
N THR A 83 -5.16 5.42 6.32
CA THR A 83 -4.59 6.73 6.67
C THR A 83 -3.97 6.80 8.06
N ALA A 84 -4.32 5.88 8.97
CA ALA A 84 -3.78 5.82 10.33
C ALA A 84 -2.85 4.60 10.55
N GLY A 85 -2.78 3.69 9.59
CA GLY A 85 -2.14 2.38 9.75
C GLY A 85 -0.65 2.45 10.04
N HIS A 86 0.07 3.21 9.25
CA HIS A 86 1.53 3.35 9.37
C HIS A 86 1.95 3.96 10.73
N GLU A 87 1.37 5.11 11.08
CA GLU A 87 1.67 5.78 12.35
C GLU A 87 1.28 4.93 13.57
N LYS A 88 0.16 4.21 13.48
CA LYS A 88 -0.28 3.31 14.55
C LYS A 88 0.70 2.16 14.76
N LEU A 89 1.25 1.58 13.69
CA LEU A 89 2.26 0.54 13.78
C LEU A 89 3.56 1.07 14.41
N LEU A 90 4.03 2.26 14.00
CA LEU A 90 5.21 2.89 14.59
C LEU A 90 5.01 3.19 16.08
N THR A 91 3.86 3.75 16.46
CA THR A 91 3.52 4.00 17.86
C THR A 91 3.48 2.72 18.68
N ALA A 92 2.88 1.65 18.13
CA ALA A 92 2.83 0.35 18.79
C ALA A 92 4.21 -0.32 18.90
N TYR A 93 5.08 -0.10 17.92
CA TYR A 93 6.47 -0.56 17.96
C TYR A 93 7.21 0.07 19.16
N VAL A 94 7.14 1.41 19.27
CA VAL A 94 7.76 2.14 20.40
C VAL A 94 7.17 1.71 21.74
N GLY A 95 5.85 1.48 21.80
CA GLY A 95 5.13 1.07 23.00
C GLY A 95 5.22 -0.43 23.34
N GLY A 96 5.92 -1.26 22.52
CA GLY A 96 5.99 -2.71 22.72
C GLY A 96 4.63 -3.42 22.58
N ALA A 97 3.69 -2.83 21.82
CA ALA A 97 2.29 -3.28 21.74
C ALA A 97 1.89 -3.79 20.33
N LEU A 98 2.88 -4.11 19.48
CA LEU A 98 2.64 -4.69 18.16
C LEU A 98 1.74 -5.94 18.23
N PRO A 99 0.93 -6.23 17.18
CA PRO A 99 0.18 -7.49 17.08
C PRO A 99 1.12 -8.70 16.89
N ASP A 100 0.55 -9.88 16.75
CA ASP A 100 1.33 -11.08 16.36
C ASP A 100 1.59 -11.13 14.86
N VAL A 101 0.58 -10.73 14.07
CA VAL A 101 0.58 -10.68 12.60
C VAL A 101 0.06 -9.32 12.15
N ALA A 102 0.62 -8.78 11.12
CA ALA A 102 0.09 -7.56 10.49
C ALA A 102 0.09 -7.65 8.97
N GLN A 103 -0.84 -6.97 8.35
CA GLN A 103 -0.76 -6.53 6.97
C GLN A 103 0.22 -5.36 6.90
N LEU A 104 1.11 -5.33 5.91
CA LEU A 104 1.94 -4.17 5.58
C LEU A 104 1.80 -3.82 4.10
N GLY A 105 1.68 -2.54 3.80
CA GLY A 105 1.94 -2.05 2.46
C GLY A 105 3.38 -2.38 2.06
N ASN A 106 3.61 -2.70 0.79
CA ASN A 106 4.92 -3.17 0.34
C ASN A 106 6.05 -2.14 0.58
N THR A 107 5.74 -0.84 0.53
CA THR A 107 6.69 0.25 0.82
C THR A 107 7.10 0.35 2.29
N TRP A 108 6.33 -0.26 3.21
CA TRP A 108 6.59 -0.20 4.66
C TRP A 108 7.53 -1.30 5.14
N ILE A 109 7.64 -2.40 4.38
CA ILE A 109 8.45 -3.56 4.77
C ILE A 109 9.90 -3.20 5.06
N PRO A 110 10.60 -2.40 4.23
CA PRO A 110 11.99 -2.03 4.51
C PRO A 110 12.17 -1.27 5.83
N GLU A 111 11.23 -0.40 6.19
CA GLU A 111 11.27 0.35 7.44
C GLU A 111 11.14 -0.57 8.66
N PHE A 112 10.10 -1.41 8.67
CA PHE A 112 9.87 -2.34 9.80
C PHE A 112 10.95 -3.43 9.88
N ALA A 113 11.57 -3.82 8.77
CA ALA A 113 12.75 -4.69 8.75
C ALA A 113 13.97 -3.98 9.39
N ALA A 114 14.22 -2.71 9.03
CA ALA A 114 15.31 -1.91 9.61
C ALA A 114 15.12 -1.66 11.12
N LEU A 115 13.87 -1.52 11.57
CA LEU A 115 13.50 -1.46 13.00
C LEU A 115 13.65 -2.80 13.72
N ASN A 116 14.01 -3.89 13.01
CA ASN A 116 14.08 -5.23 13.56
C ASN A 116 12.72 -5.71 14.14
N ALA A 117 11.62 -5.20 13.61
CA ALA A 117 10.27 -5.50 14.06
C ALA A 117 9.67 -6.77 13.42
N LEU A 118 10.26 -7.23 12.30
CA LEU A 118 9.74 -8.33 11.50
C LEU A 118 10.52 -9.63 11.73
N GLU A 119 9.81 -10.74 11.69
CA GLU A 119 10.41 -12.08 11.70
C GLU A 119 10.92 -12.45 10.31
N PRO A 120 12.19 -12.92 10.15
CA PRO A 120 12.66 -13.50 8.92
C PRO A 120 11.91 -14.79 8.58
N LEU A 121 11.44 -14.90 7.34
CA LEU A 121 10.56 -15.99 6.92
C LEU A 121 11.24 -17.06 6.06
N ASP A 122 12.53 -16.89 5.70
CA ASP A 122 13.24 -17.79 4.78
C ASP A 122 13.22 -19.25 5.22
N ALA A 123 13.52 -19.51 6.51
CA ALA A 123 13.52 -20.87 7.06
C ALA A 123 12.09 -21.48 7.08
N LEU A 124 11.07 -20.66 7.35
CA LEU A 124 9.67 -21.11 7.36
C LEU A 124 9.19 -21.44 5.93
N VAL A 125 9.52 -20.60 4.96
CA VAL A 125 9.19 -20.83 3.54
C VAL A 125 9.94 -22.04 2.99
N ALA A 126 11.22 -22.22 3.36
CA ALA A 126 11.99 -23.39 2.93
C ALA A 126 11.38 -24.71 3.46
N ARG A 127 10.94 -24.72 4.73
CA ARG A 127 10.29 -25.88 5.35
C ARG A 127 8.94 -26.20 4.70
N ASP A 128 8.14 -25.18 4.43
CA ASP A 128 6.76 -25.31 3.96
C ASP A 128 6.61 -24.82 2.51
N SER A 129 7.63 -25.10 1.67
CA SER A 129 7.72 -24.61 0.29
C SER A 129 6.55 -25.05 -0.62
N ALA A 130 5.88 -26.16 -0.29
CA ALA A 130 4.67 -26.59 -0.98
C ALA A 130 3.46 -25.71 -0.69
N LEU A 131 3.37 -25.11 0.51
CA LEU A 131 2.29 -24.20 0.90
C LEU A 131 2.54 -22.78 0.39
N VAL A 132 3.81 -22.35 0.37
CA VAL A 132 4.23 -21.01 -0.06
C VAL A 132 5.34 -21.14 -1.13
N PRO A 133 5.04 -21.68 -2.32
CA PRO A 133 6.03 -21.82 -3.39
C PRO A 133 6.37 -20.44 -3.97
N ARG A 134 7.62 -20.00 -3.78
CA ARG A 134 8.10 -18.68 -4.27
C ARG A 134 7.86 -18.47 -5.76
N ALA A 135 7.96 -19.53 -6.56
CA ALA A 135 7.78 -19.49 -8.01
C ALA A 135 6.34 -19.17 -8.44
N ASP A 136 5.36 -19.32 -7.54
CA ASP A 136 3.95 -19.01 -7.82
C ASP A 136 3.58 -17.54 -7.58
N TYR A 137 4.49 -16.75 -7.06
CA TYR A 137 4.30 -15.31 -6.91
C TYR A 137 4.86 -14.57 -8.13
N PHE A 138 4.35 -13.37 -8.39
CA PHE A 138 4.96 -12.48 -9.38
C PHE A 138 6.33 -12.00 -8.86
N PRO A 139 7.43 -12.18 -9.64
CA PRO A 139 8.77 -11.91 -9.14
C PRO A 139 8.97 -10.50 -8.57
N GLY A 140 8.48 -9.47 -9.28
CA GLY A 140 8.58 -8.08 -8.82
C GLY A 140 7.82 -7.83 -7.52
N VAL A 141 6.68 -8.51 -7.31
CA VAL A 141 5.89 -8.40 -6.06
C VAL A 141 6.59 -9.13 -4.92
N LEU A 142 7.12 -10.33 -5.17
CA LEU A 142 7.87 -11.04 -4.14
C LEU A 142 9.13 -10.25 -3.71
N ALA A 143 9.78 -9.58 -4.67
CA ALA A 143 10.96 -8.77 -4.41
C ALA A 143 10.70 -7.60 -3.44
N THR A 144 9.48 -7.06 -3.37
CA THR A 144 9.13 -6.01 -2.38
C THR A 144 9.20 -6.48 -0.93
N ASN A 145 9.22 -7.78 -0.71
CA ASN A 145 9.27 -8.41 0.62
C ASN A 145 10.68 -8.81 1.05
N VAL A 146 11.67 -8.58 0.18
CA VAL A 146 13.06 -8.95 0.43
C VAL A 146 13.87 -7.70 0.73
N VAL A 147 14.48 -7.66 1.91
CA VAL A 147 15.39 -6.60 2.35
C VAL A 147 16.73 -7.23 2.74
N ASP A 148 17.82 -6.74 2.19
CA ASP A 148 19.17 -7.27 2.43
C ASP A 148 19.22 -8.82 2.25
N SER A 149 18.59 -9.34 1.20
CA SER A 149 18.46 -10.77 0.86
C SER A 149 17.63 -11.62 1.84
N VAL A 150 16.93 -11.03 2.78
CA VAL A 150 16.05 -11.70 3.75
C VAL A 150 14.59 -11.45 3.42
N LEU A 151 13.79 -12.50 3.40
CA LEU A 151 12.34 -12.42 3.19
C LEU A 151 11.61 -12.11 4.51
N TYR A 152 10.80 -11.05 4.53
CA TYR A 152 10.07 -10.61 5.73
C TYR A 152 8.55 -10.68 5.62
N GLY A 153 8.00 -10.77 4.43
CA GLY A 153 6.55 -10.83 4.21
C GLY A 153 6.16 -11.84 3.14
N ILE A 154 4.94 -12.32 3.22
CA ILE A 154 4.33 -13.15 2.17
C ILE A 154 3.26 -12.30 1.47
N PRO A 155 3.37 -12.08 0.14
CA PRO A 155 2.38 -11.29 -0.59
C PRO A 155 0.98 -11.86 -0.42
N TRP A 156 0.04 -11.02 0.01
CA TRP A 156 -1.34 -11.41 0.24
C TRP A 156 -2.21 -11.05 -0.96
N TYR A 157 -2.13 -9.80 -1.40
CA TYR A 157 -2.71 -9.35 -2.65
C TYR A 157 -1.75 -8.42 -3.38
N VAL A 158 -1.98 -8.25 -4.68
CA VAL A 158 -1.14 -7.42 -5.53
C VAL A 158 -1.91 -6.22 -6.06
N ASP A 159 -1.18 -5.13 -6.20
CA ASP A 159 -1.63 -3.90 -6.79
C ASP A 159 -0.60 -3.44 -7.83
N THR A 160 -1.11 -3.04 -8.99
CA THR A 160 -0.32 -2.37 -10.01
C THR A 160 -1.20 -1.38 -10.74
N ARG A 161 -0.61 -0.45 -11.46
CA ARG A 161 -1.35 0.53 -12.24
C ARG A 161 -1.46 0.07 -13.69
N VAL A 162 -2.68 0.21 -14.22
CA VAL A 162 -3.00 0.05 -15.64
C VAL A 162 -3.79 1.26 -16.12
N MET A 163 -3.97 1.38 -17.41
CA MET A 163 -4.78 2.42 -18.01
C MET A 163 -6.24 1.94 -18.16
N PHE A 164 -7.19 2.64 -17.54
CA PHE A 164 -8.63 2.54 -17.81
C PHE A 164 -8.98 3.54 -18.89
N TYR A 165 -9.72 3.15 -19.91
CA TYR A 165 -10.01 4.04 -21.03
C TYR A 165 -11.41 3.84 -21.61
N ARG A 166 -11.98 4.91 -22.18
CA ARG A 166 -13.25 4.93 -22.91
C ARG A 166 -13.02 4.46 -24.35
N THR A 167 -13.51 3.27 -24.66
CA THR A 167 -13.38 2.66 -25.99
C THR A 167 -14.14 3.43 -27.07
N ASP A 168 -15.29 3.98 -26.71
CA ASP A 168 -16.13 4.80 -27.61
C ASP A 168 -15.48 6.14 -27.95
N LEU A 169 -14.85 6.82 -26.99
CA LEU A 169 -14.15 8.09 -27.23
C LEU A 169 -12.86 7.87 -28.06
N LEU A 170 -12.13 6.77 -27.80
CA LEU A 170 -11.00 6.42 -28.65
C LEU A 170 -11.44 6.16 -30.08
N ARG A 171 -12.51 5.40 -30.28
CA ARG A 171 -13.09 5.12 -31.59
C ARG A 171 -13.56 6.41 -32.30
N ALA A 172 -14.25 7.30 -31.58
CA ALA A 172 -14.66 8.61 -32.11
C ALA A 172 -13.47 9.47 -32.54
N ALA A 173 -12.31 9.30 -31.86
CA ALA A 173 -11.05 9.96 -32.21
C ALA A 173 -10.26 9.23 -33.31
N GLY A 174 -10.82 8.17 -33.93
CA GLY A 174 -10.16 7.39 -34.98
C GLY A 174 -9.07 6.45 -34.45
N ILE A 175 -9.11 6.06 -33.16
CA ILE A 175 -8.13 5.18 -32.52
C ILE A 175 -8.77 3.80 -32.35
N THR A 176 -8.16 2.78 -32.93
CA THR A 176 -8.69 1.41 -32.95
C THR A 176 -8.12 0.50 -31.86
N SER A 177 -6.97 0.86 -31.29
CA SER A 177 -6.30 0.13 -30.21
C SER A 177 -5.73 1.08 -29.15
N PRO A 178 -5.62 0.66 -27.89
CA PRO A 178 -4.99 1.49 -26.86
C PRO A 178 -3.52 1.73 -27.17
N PRO A 179 -2.95 2.89 -26.78
CA PRO A 179 -1.56 3.24 -27.03
C PRO A 179 -0.62 2.30 -26.26
N THR A 180 0.50 1.95 -26.86
CA THR A 180 1.57 1.10 -26.32
C THR A 180 2.86 1.86 -26.05
N THR A 181 3.01 3.05 -26.62
CA THR A 181 4.16 3.95 -26.42
C THR A 181 3.72 5.30 -25.85
N TRP A 182 4.65 6.04 -25.24
CA TRP A 182 4.37 7.41 -24.78
C TRP A 182 3.99 8.36 -25.93
N ALA A 183 4.62 8.17 -27.09
CA ALA A 183 4.28 8.98 -28.27
C ALA A 183 2.84 8.73 -28.71
N GLU A 184 2.45 7.46 -28.82
CA GLU A 184 1.07 7.08 -29.14
C GLU A 184 0.07 7.55 -28.07
N LEU A 185 0.44 7.47 -26.76
CA LEU A 185 -0.41 7.96 -25.68
C LEU A 185 -0.66 9.47 -25.84
N ARG A 186 0.40 10.26 -26.03
CA ARG A 186 0.25 11.71 -26.20
C ARG A 186 -0.58 12.06 -27.45
N GLU A 187 -0.35 11.37 -28.57
CA GLU A 187 -1.14 11.55 -29.78
C GLU A 187 -2.60 11.18 -29.58
N ALA A 188 -2.87 10.05 -28.92
CA ALA A 188 -4.22 9.60 -28.58
C ALA A 188 -4.95 10.63 -27.70
N LEU A 189 -4.29 11.15 -26.67
CA LEU A 189 -4.86 12.18 -25.79
C LEU A 189 -5.18 13.45 -26.57
N ILE A 190 -4.33 13.91 -27.49
CA ILE A 190 -4.59 15.08 -28.35
C ILE A 190 -5.79 14.85 -29.27
N LYS A 191 -5.91 13.65 -29.86
CA LYS A 191 -7.06 13.31 -30.72
C LYS A 191 -8.36 13.20 -29.92
N VAL A 192 -8.32 12.55 -28.77
CA VAL A 192 -9.49 12.39 -27.87
C VAL A 192 -9.97 13.74 -27.38
N LYS A 193 -9.08 14.67 -27.03
CA LYS A 193 -9.44 16.02 -26.60
C LYS A 193 -10.30 16.78 -27.65
N LYS A 194 -10.11 16.52 -28.93
CA LYS A 194 -10.86 17.17 -30.02
C LYS A 194 -12.32 16.70 -30.12
N VAL A 195 -12.61 15.50 -29.63
CA VAL A 195 -13.96 14.91 -29.69
C VAL A 195 -14.69 14.96 -28.32
N GLN A 196 -14.00 15.40 -27.28
CA GLN A 196 -14.58 15.58 -25.94
C GLN A 196 -15.34 16.89 -25.81
N PRO A 197 -16.24 17.01 -24.83
CA PRO A 197 -16.89 18.28 -24.47
C PRO A 197 -15.86 19.38 -24.15
N ALA A 198 -16.24 20.64 -24.38
CA ALA A 198 -15.41 21.77 -24.00
C ALA A 198 -15.07 21.76 -22.50
N GLY A 199 -13.82 22.05 -22.16
CA GLY A 199 -13.31 22.03 -20.78
C GLY A 199 -12.97 20.65 -20.25
N ALA A 200 -13.13 19.58 -21.05
CA ALA A 200 -12.72 18.23 -20.67
C ALA A 200 -11.19 18.01 -20.77
N PHE A 201 -10.71 17.05 -20.01
CA PHE A 201 -9.31 16.61 -20.04
C PHE A 201 -9.25 15.12 -20.42
N PRO A 202 -8.51 14.76 -21.46
CA PRO A 202 -8.50 13.37 -21.93
C PRO A 202 -7.89 12.39 -20.95
N ALA A 203 -6.95 12.81 -20.08
CA ALA A 203 -6.35 11.98 -19.05
C ALA A 203 -6.63 12.53 -17.64
N LEU A 204 -6.71 11.65 -16.66
CA LEU A 204 -6.71 11.97 -15.25
C LEU A 204 -5.48 11.39 -14.56
N LEU A 205 -4.68 12.27 -13.97
CA LEU A 205 -3.47 11.98 -13.21
C LEU A 205 -3.46 12.87 -11.96
N PRO A 206 -4.11 12.45 -10.85
CA PRO A 206 -4.22 13.30 -9.66
C PRO A 206 -2.84 13.67 -9.10
N LEU A 207 -2.62 14.96 -8.82
CA LEU A 207 -1.30 15.49 -8.43
C LEU A 207 -0.80 14.98 -7.06
N ASN A 208 -1.69 14.54 -6.19
CA ASN A 208 -1.34 13.96 -4.89
C ASN A 208 -1.09 12.44 -4.95
N GLU A 209 -1.10 11.84 -6.15
CA GLU A 209 -0.72 10.45 -6.39
C GLU A 209 0.76 10.37 -6.77
N TRP A 210 1.58 9.77 -5.93
CA TRP A 210 3.00 9.61 -6.20
C TRP A 210 3.34 8.56 -7.25
N THR A 211 2.40 7.65 -7.51
CA THR A 211 2.65 6.48 -8.36
C THR A 211 2.95 6.85 -9.81
N GLN A 212 2.25 7.84 -10.39
CA GLN A 212 2.42 8.18 -11.80
C GLN A 212 3.81 8.77 -12.11
N PRO A 213 4.32 9.81 -11.42
CA PRO A 213 5.66 10.33 -11.72
C PRO A 213 6.76 9.30 -11.43
N VAL A 214 6.60 8.44 -10.43
CA VAL A 214 7.52 7.33 -10.14
C VAL A 214 7.50 6.30 -11.27
N ILE A 215 6.31 5.86 -11.72
CA ILE A 215 6.17 4.91 -12.82
C ILE A 215 6.82 5.43 -14.09
N PHE A 216 6.56 6.66 -14.50
CA PHE A 216 7.19 7.24 -15.70
C PHE A 216 8.71 7.32 -15.58
N GLY A 217 9.24 7.66 -14.40
CA GLY A 217 10.68 7.59 -14.13
C GLY A 217 11.25 6.18 -14.28
N MET A 218 10.58 5.18 -13.69
CA MET A 218 10.98 3.77 -13.78
C MET A 218 10.86 3.23 -15.22
N GLN A 219 9.85 3.63 -15.97
CA GLN A 219 9.69 3.29 -17.39
C GLN A 219 10.85 3.80 -18.24
N ALA A 220 11.41 4.96 -17.91
CA ALA A 220 12.60 5.49 -18.54
C ALA A 220 13.92 4.84 -18.05
N GLY A 221 13.83 3.84 -17.17
CA GLY A 221 14.98 3.08 -16.64
C GLY A 221 15.68 3.76 -15.45
N SER A 222 15.04 4.72 -14.77
CA SER A 222 15.60 5.35 -13.60
C SER A 222 15.68 4.36 -12.41
N PRO A 223 16.80 4.32 -11.68
CA PRO A 223 16.89 3.57 -10.43
C PRO A 223 16.23 4.27 -9.24
N LEU A 224 15.77 5.52 -9.39
CA LEU A 224 15.25 6.45 -8.38
C LEU A 224 16.30 6.88 -7.34
N LEU A 225 17.11 5.96 -6.87
CA LEU A 225 18.21 6.20 -5.92
C LEU A 225 19.55 5.72 -6.52
N ALA A 226 20.62 6.37 -6.12
CA ALA A 226 22.01 6.05 -6.45
C ALA A 226 22.78 5.57 -5.20
N ASP A 227 24.04 5.18 -5.40
CA ASP A 227 25.00 4.85 -4.35
C ASP A 227 24.44 3.85 -3.31
N ASN A 228 23.88 2.74 -3.80
CA ASN A 228 23.25 1.70 -2.96
C ASN A 228 22.10 2.26 -2.10
N GLY A 229 21.29 3.14 -2.66
CA GLY A 229 20.13 3.70 -1.98
C GLY A 229 20.48 4.75 -0.91
N THR A 230 21.57 5.47 -1.08
CA THR A 230 22.02 6.51 -0.13
C THR A 230 21.92 7.92 -0.69
N ARG A 231 21.61 8.08 -1.96
CA ARG A 231 21.42 9.37 -2.63
C ARG A 231 20.23 9.36 -3.56
N GLY A 232 19.60 10.53 -3.76
CA GLY A 232 18.65 10.75 -4.82
C GLY A 232 19.30 10.59 -6.20
N ALA A 233 18.51 10.10 -7.19
CA ALA A 233 18.92 10.01 -8.58
C ALA A 233 17.86 10.66 -9.50
N PHE A 234 17.26 11.75 -9.05
CA PHE A 234 16.14 12.38 -9.74
C PHE A 234 16.58 13.36 -10.84
N ARG A 235 17.85 13.83 -10.79
CA ARG A 235 18.49 14.59 -11.88
C ARG A 235 19.09 13.67 -12.95
N ASP A 236 19.12 12.35 -12.77
CA ASP A 236 19.54 11.40 -13.78
C ASP A 236 18.70 11.61 -15.06
N PRO A 237 19.31 11.64 -16.24
CA PRO A 237 18.60 11.86 -17.52
C PRO A 237 17.43 10.92 -17.74
N ARG A 238 17.48 9.70 -17.21
CA ARG A 238 16.39 8.71 -17.31
C ARG A 238 15.18 9.15 -16.47
N PHE A 239 15.36 9.53 -15.19
CA PHE A 239 14.26 10.05 -14.40
C PHE A 239 13.71 11.33 -14.99
N ARG A 240 14.58 12.25 -15.38
CA ARG A 240 14.22 13.49 -16.04
C ARG A 240 13.30 13.26 -17.24
N ARG A 241 13.65 12.32 -18.15
CA ARG A 241 12.84 11.96 -19.32
C ARG A 241 11.41 11.57 -18.94
N GLY A 242 11.25 10.71 -17.93
CA GLY A 242 9.94 10.28 -17.42
C GLY A 242 9.17 11.41 -16.75
N PHE A 243 9.85 12.21 -15.94
CA PHE A 243 9.25 13.34 -15.23
C PHE A 243 8.83 14.46 -16.19
N GLU A 244 9.60 14.74 -17.22
CA GLU A 244 9.25 15.68 -18.32
C GLU A 244 7.99 15.21 -19.05
N PHE A 245 7.92 13.93 -19.40
CA PHE A 245 6.73 13.37 -20.03
C PHE A 245 5.50 13.57 -19.14
N TYR A 246 5.58 13.23 -17.85
CA TYR A 246 4.52 13.42 -16.87
C TYR A 246 4.08 14.89 -16.76
N VAL A 247 5.02 15.81 -16.55
CA VAL A 247 4.72 17.24 -16.37
C VAL A 247 4.12 17.86 -17.64
N ASN A 248 4.58 17.44 -18.81
CA ASN A 248 4.09 17.97 -20.09
C ASN A 248 2.63 17.56 -20.38
N LEU A 249 2.13 16.46 -19.83
CA LEU A 249 0.70 16.13 -19.93
C LEU A 249 -0.19 17.23 -19.31
N PHE A 250 0.26 17.87 -18.25
CA PHE A 250 -0.45 19.00 -17.61
C PHE A 250 -0.23 20.30 -18.37
N ARG A 251 1.00 20.60 -18.80
CA ARG A 251 1.34 21.81 -19.55
C ARG A 251 0.65 21.87 -20.90
N ASP A 252 0.49 20.74 -21.56
CA ASP A 252 -0.27 20.60 -22.82
C ASP A 252 -1.78 20.57 -22.59
N SER A 253 -2.23 20.73 -21.34
CA SER A 253 -3.65 20.66 -20.95
C SER A 253 -4.29 19.31 -21.36
N LEU A 254 -3.54 18.23 -21.33
CA LEU A 254 -4.02 16.85 -21.54
C LEU A 254 -4.50 16.19 -20.24
N ALA A 255 -4.04 16.69 -19.08
CA ALA A 255 -4.51 16.33 -17.77
C ALA A 255 -4.76 17.58 -16.92
N PRO A 256 -5.78 17.58 -16.02
CA PRO A 256 -6.03 18.70 -15.12
C PRO A 256 -5.04 18.69 -13.96
N ALA A 257 -4.51 19.85 -13.58
CA ALA A 257 -3.62 19.99 -12.43
C ALA A 257 -4.42 19.99 -11.10
N LEU A 258 -5.13 18.89 -10.81
CA LEU A 258 -6.02 18.71 -9.66
C LEU A 258 -5.53 17.56 -8.77
N ALA A 259 -5.75 17.71 -7.45
CA ALA A 259 -5.60 16.62 -6.50
C ALA A 259 -6.91 15.79 -6.43
N ASN A 260 -6.85 14.55 -5.93
CA ASN A 260 -8.03 13.69 -5.73
C ASN A 260 -9.17 14.39 -4.97
N THR A 261 -8.82 15.17 -3.96
CA THR A 261 -9.78 15.91 -3.13
C THR A 261 -10.51 17.04 -3.87
N GLN A 262 -10.01 17.43 -5.03
CA GLN A 262 -10.60 18.48 -5.89
C GLN A 262 -11.50 17.88 -6.99
N ILE A 263 -11.55 16.56 -7.08
CA ILE A 263 -12.36 15.82 -8.06
C ILE A 263 -13.57 15.25 -7.31
N SER A 264 -14.76 15.77 -7.59
CA SER A 264 -15.99 15.36 -6.89
C SER A 264 -16.32 13.87 -7.09
N SER A 265 -16.16 13.37 -8.31
CA SER A 265 -16.31 11.94 -8.62
C SER A 265 -15.64 11.61 -9.95
N VAL A 266 -14.58 10.81 -9.91
CA VAL A 266 -13.92 10.32 -11.13
C VAL A 266 -14.89 9.52 -12.01
N TYR A 267 -15.81 8.78 -11.42
CA TYR A 267 -16.78 7.95 -12.15
C TYR A 267 -17.78 8.80 -12.92
N GLN A 268 -18.24 9.92 -12.35
CA GLN A 268 -19.12 10.87 -13.02
C GLN A 268 -18.38 11.62 -14.15
N GLU A 269 -17.15 12.04 -13.90
CA GLU A 269 -16.32 12.70 -14.92
C GLU A 269 -16.05 11.76 -16.11
N PHE A 270 -15.76 10.49 -15.81
CA PHE A 270 -15.55 9.45 -16.82
C PHE A 270 -16.86 9.12 -17.56
N ALA A 271 -17.99 8.97 -16.86
CA ALA A 271 -19.30 8.74 -17.47
C ALA A 271 -19.73 9.88 -18.39
N ALA A 272 -19.49 11.12 -17.98
CA ALA A 272 -19.80 12.31 -18.78
C ALA A 272 -18.83 12.53 -19.97
N GLY A 273 -17.83 11.66 -20.14
CA GLY A 273 -16.83 11.81 -21.20
C GLY A 273 -15.84 12.96 -20.98
N ARG A 274 -15.83 13.56 -19.77
CA ARG A 274 -14.87 14.63 -19.43
C ARG A 274 -13.49 14.09 -19.09
N VAL A 275 -13.40 12.82 -18.71
CA VAL A 275 -12.15 12.04 -18.60
C VAL A 275 -12.29 10.81 -19.51
N ALA A 276 -11.30 10.54 -20.34
CA ALA A 276 -11.29 9.40 -21.26
C ALA A 276 -10.29 8.32 -20.85
N MET A 277 -9.21 8.69 -20.17
CA MET A 277 -8.18 7.79 -19.69
C MET A 277 -7.84 8.08 -18.23
N TYR A 278 -7.71 7.02 -17.44
CA TYR A 278 -7.34 7.10 -16.02
C TYR A 278 -6.34 6.01 -15.66
N ILE A 279 -5.18 6.39 -15.13
CA ILE A 279 -4.17 5.44 -14.66
C ILE A 279 -4.46 5.15 -13.18
N THR A 280 -4.89 3.91 -12.90
CA THR A 280 -5.31 3.52 -11.54
C THR A 280 -5.14 2.02 -11.29
N GLY A 281 -5.54 1.56 -10.11
CA GLY A 281 -5.38 0.18 -9.65
C GLY A 281 -6.63 -0.71 -9.81
N PRO A 282 -6.51 -1.99 -9.42
CA PRO A 282 -7.53 -3.02 -9.68
C PRO A 282 -8.87 -2.79 -8.96
N TRP A 283 -8.87 -2.15 -7.78
CA TRP A 283 -10.10 -1.82 -7.04
C TRP A 283 -11.11 -1.03 -7.88
N ASN A 284 -10.62 -0.27 -8.86
CA ASN A 284 -11.50 0.50 -9.74
C ASN A 284 -12.27 -0.36 -10.75
N VAL A 285 -11.91 -1.61 -11.01
CA VAL A 285 -12.69 -2.48 -11.89
C VAL A 285 -14.10 -2.69 -11.30
N GLY A 286 -14.18 -3.06 -10.03
CA GLY A 286 -15.46 -3.22 -9.33
C GLY A 286 -16.25 -1.91 -9.22
N GLU A 287 -15.56 -0.81 -8.90
CA GLU A 287 -16.19 0.52 -8.78
C GLU A 287 -16.74 1.03 -10.12
N PHE A 288 -16.03 0.81 -11.23
CA PHE A 288 -16.51 1.16 -12.58
C PHE A 288 -17.74 0.33 -12.95
N LYS A 289 -17.70 -0.98 -12.72
CA LYS A 289 -18.87 -1.86 -12.94
C LYS A 289 -20.08 -1.43 -12.13
N LYS A 290 -19.88 -0.96 -10.90
CA LYS A 290 -20.95 -0.56 -9.98
C LYS A 290 -21.49 0.83 -10.24
N ARG A 291 -20.63 1.79 -10.65
CA ARG A 291 -20.97 3.23 -10.67
C ARG A 291 -21.20 3.79 -12.05
N LEU A 292 -20.71 3.16 -13.11
CA LEU A 292 -21.01 3.60 -14.46
C LEU A 292 -22.44 3.15 -14.84
N PRO A 293 -23.19 3.99 -15.59
CA PRO A 293 -24.52 3.62 -16.08
C PRO A 293 -24.44 2.43 -17.04
N ASP A 294 -25.51 1.65 -17.14
CA ASP A 294 -25.60 0.45 -17.96
C ASP A 294 -25.19 0.69 -19.42
N SER A 295 -25.54 1.86 -19.97
CA SER A 295 -25.19 2.27 -21.33
C SER A 295 -23.67 2.38 -21.59
N LEU A 296 -22.87 2.49 -20.54
CA LEU A 296 -21.42 2.61 -20.62
C LEU A 296 -20.67 1.35 -20.19
N GLN A 297 -21.34 0.31 -19.72
CA GLN A 297 -20.68 -0.91 -19.22
C GLN A 297 -19.79 -1.60 -20.28
N ASN A 298 -20.14 -1.45 -21.56
CA ASN A 298 -19.35 -1.97 -22.69
C ASN A 298 -18.53 -0.87 -23.43
N ALA A 299 -18.50 0.35 -22.91
CA ALA A 299 -17.83 1.48 -23.51
C ALA A 299 -16.50 1.85 -22.84
N TRP A 300 -15.95 0.98 -22.02
CA TRP A 300 -14.64 1.16 -21.37
C TRP A 300 -13.87 -0.16 -21.34
N MET A 301 -12.58 -0.06 -21.13
CA MET A 301 -11.67 -1.21 -21.03
C MET A 301 -10.43 -0.83 -20.24
N THR A 302 -9.62 -1.85 -19.92
CA THR A 302 -8.28 -1.68 -19.34
C THR A 302 -7.21 -2.04 -20.36
N ALA A 303 -6.05 -1.41 -20.27
CA ALA A 303 -4.86 -1.75 -21.07
C ALA A 303 -3.60 -1.65 -20.20
N PRO A 304 -2.56 -2.45 -20.47
CA PRO A 304 -1.25 -2.24 -19.88
C PRO A 304 -0.75 -0.83 -20.12
N LEU A 305 0.10 -0.31 -19.25
CA LEU A 305 0.67 1.04 -19.42
C LEU A 305 1.58 1.10 -20.66
N PRO A 306 1.49 2.16 -21.45
CA PRO A 306 2.47 2.44 -22.48
C PRO A 306 3.82 2.78 -21.86
N GLY A 307 4.90 2.48 -22.59
CA GLY A 307 6.26 2.84 -22.18
C GLY A 307 6.92 3.81 -23.16
N PRO A 308 8.21 4.14 -22.96
CA PRO A 308 8.91 5.06 -23.85
C PRO A 308 8.91 4.64 -25.32
N ASP A 309 9.16 3.35 -25.57
CA ASP A 309 9.36 2.81 -26.93
C ASP A 309 8.48 1.56 -27.18
N SER A 310 7.93 0.96 -26.12
CA SER A 310 7.04 -0.20 -26.16
C SER A 310 6.23 -0.25 -24.84
N GLY A 311 5.48 -1.32 -24.59
CA GLY A 311 4.73 -1.48 -23.34
C GLY A 311 5.58 -1.26 -22.07
N GLY A 312 5.11 -0.36 -21.20
CA GLY A 312 5.83 0.12 -20.03
C GLY A 312 5.80 -0.82 -18.83
N VAL A 313 6.78 -0.68 -17.96
CA VAL A 313 6.70 -1.24 -16.59
C VAL A 313 5.69 -0.46 -15.75
N SER A 314 5.25 -1.08 -14.68
CA SER A 314 4.43 -0.44 -13.65
C SER A 314 4.99 -0.77 -12.26
N LEU A 315 4.37 -0.21 -11.24
CA LEU A 315 4.76 -0.42 -9.85
C LEU A 315 4.40 -1.83 -9.37
N ALA A 316 5.33 -2.48 -8.68
CA ALA A 316 5.03 -3.66 -7.87
C ALA A 316 4.46 -3.20 -6.53
N GLY A 317 3.16 -3.15 -6.42
CA GLY A 317 2.43 -2.74 -5.23
C GLY A 317 1.64 -3.88 -4.61
N GLY A 318 0.84 -3.55 -3.61
CA GLY A 318 -0.02 -4.44 -2.86
C GLY A 318 0.33 -4.49 -1.39
N SER A 319 -0.12 -5.54 -0.74
CA SER A 319 0.15 -5.76 0.67
C SER A 319 0.63 -7.17 0.94
N SER A 320 1.39 -7.29 1.99
CA SER A 320 1.93 -8.57 2.45
C SER A 320 1.55 -8.80 3.91
N ILE A 321 1.45 -10.06 4.28
CA ILE A 321 1.28 -10.47 5.66
C ILE A 321 2.66 -10.75 6.26
N VAL A 322 2.92 -10.12 7.39
CA VAL A 322 4.16 -10.25 8.14
C VAL A 322 3.90 -10.81 9.54
N ILE A 323 4.91 -11.47 10.10
CA ILE A 323 4.91 -11.91 11.51
C ILE A 323 5.78 -10.92 12.29
N MET A 324 5.25 -10.38 13.38
CA MET A 324 6.04 -9.50 14.24
C MET A 324 7.05 -10.30 15.04
N ARG A 325 8.31 -9.83 15.05
CA ARG A 325 9.44 -10.53 15.71
C ARG A 325 9.18 -10.78 17.20
N GLY A 326 8.53 -9.86 17.88
CA GLY A 326 8.17 -9.96 19.30
C GLY A 326 7.05 -10.95 19.62
N SER A 327 6.38 -11.56 18.63
CA SER A 327 5.32 -12.52 18.88
C SER A 327 5.88 -13.81 19.51
N ALA A 328 5.30 -14.22 20.62
CA ALA A 328 5.54 -15.53 21.23
C ALA A 328 4.81 -16.68 20.51
N LYS A 329 3.90 -16.34 19.55
CA LYS A 329 2.99 -17.29 18.90
C LYS A 329 3.37 -17.55 17.44
N LYS A 330 4.66 -17.53 17.11
CA LYS A 330 5.18 -17.61 15.73
C LYS A 330 4.67 -18.82 14.95
N SER A 331 4.53 -19.97 15.61
CA SER A 331 4.01 -21.19 14.96
C SER A 331 2.55 -21.04 14.53
N VAL A 332 1.70 -20.46 15.36
CA VAL A 332 0.29 -20.19 15.01
C VAL A 332 0.21 -19.10 13.96
N ALA A 333 1.01 -18.03 14.13
CA ALA A 333 1.11 -16.94 13.16
C ALA A 333 1.48 -17.45 11.77
N TRP A 334 2.48 -18.33 11.67
CA TRP A 334 2.88 -18.91 10.40
C TRP A 334 1.79 -19.79 9.77
N ARG A 335 1.07 -20.60 10.55
CA ARG A 335 -0.08 -21.36 10.04
C ARG A 335 -1.16 -20.42 9.49
N PHE A 336 -1.39 -19.27 10.14
CA PHE A 336 -2.33 -18.28 9.65
C PHE A 336 -1.85 -17.63 8.35
N VAL A 337 -0.56 -17.29 8.24
CA VAL A 337 0.05 -16.76 7.01
C VAL A 337 -0.09 -17.74 5.85
N THR A 338 0.25 -19.03 6.06
CA THR A 338 0.11 -20.07 5.03
C THR A 338 -1.35 -20.31 4.65
N PHE A 339 -2.27 -20.21 5.61
CA PHE A 339 -3.72 -20.29 5.35
C PHE A 339 -4.20 -19.16 4.46
N LEU A 340 -3.77 -17.93 4.68
CA LEU A 340 -4.09 -16.77 3.84
C LEU A 340 -3.42 -16.85 2.44
N SER A 341 -2.33 -17.60 2.33
CA SER A 341 -1.58 -17.78 1.08
C SER A 341 -2.20 -18.81 0.14
N ASP A 342 -3.24 -19.53 0.57
CA ASP A 342 -3.94 -20.51 -0.26
C ASP A 342 -4.57 -19.85 -1.50
N PRO A 343 -4.31 -20.37 -2.73
CA PRO A 343 -4.80 -19.74 -3.96
C PRO A 343 -6.31 -19.59 -4.04
N ALA A 344 -7.07 -20.57 -3.54
CA ALA A 344 -8.54 -20.51 -3.58
C ALA A 344 -9.06 -19.45 -2.60
N ARG A 345 -8.40 -19.25 -1.47
CA ARG A 345 -8.73 -18.16 -0.52
C ARG A 345 -8.41 -16.80 -1.09
N GLN A 346 -7.24 -16.64 -1.75
CA GLN A 346 -6.91 -15.39 -2.42
C GLN A 346 -7.90 -15.06 -3.55
N ALA A 347 -8.37 -16.07 -4.31
CA ALA A 347 -9.40 -15.85 -5.31
C ALA A 347 -10.74 -15.40 -4.69
N ARG A 348 -11.18 -16.03 -3.59
CA ARG A 348 -12.38 -15.59 -2.87
C ARG A 348 -12.21 -14.21 -2.22
N PHE A 349 -11.02 -13.88 -1.75
CA PHE A 349 -10.71 -12.55 -1.22
C PHE A 349 -10.87 -11.49 -2.31
N TYR A 350 -10.41 -11.77 -3.54
CA TYR A 350 -10.67 -10.90 -4.68
C TYR A 350 -12.18 -10.67 -4.93
N GLU A 351 -13.01 -11.70 -4.86
CA GLU A 351 -14.46 -11.56 -5.06
C GLU A 351 -15.11 -10.64 -4.00
N GLN A 352 -14.52 -10.53 -2.81
CA GLN A 352 -15.02 -9.70 -1.71
C GLN A 352 -14.50 -8.26 -1.76
N THR A 353 -13.25 -8.06 -2.16
CA THR A 353 -12.55 -6.78 -2.03
C THR A 353 -12.18 -6.13 -3.36
N GLY A 354 -12.05 -6.93 -4.43
CA GLY A 354 -11.48 -6.49 -5.70
C GLY A 354 -9.95 -6.50 -5.72
N ASP A 355 -9.29 -6.94 -4.64
CA ASP A 355 -7.83 -7.01 -4.56
C ASP A 355 -7.31 -8.27 -5.24
N LEU A 356 -6.39 -8.07 -6.18
CA LEU A 356 -5.92 -9.16 -7.05
C LEU A 356 -5.03 -10.15 -6.30
N PRO A 357 -5.18 -11.47 -6.55
CA PRO A 357 -4.37 -12.49 -5.89
C PRO A 357 -2.88 -12.32 -6.17
N ALA A 358 -2.06 -12.53 -5.13
CA ALA A 358 -0.61 -12.55 -5.25
C ALA A 358 -0.09 -13.88 -5.85
N ARG A 359 -0.81 -14.98 -5.67
CA ARG A 359 -0.50 -16.30 -6.22
C ARG A 359 -0.96 -16.38 -7.67
N ARG A 360 -0.05 -16.71 -8.58
CA ARG A 360 -0.34 -16.85 -10.02
C ARG A 360 -1.37 -17.95 -10.30
N THR A 361 -1.31 -19.03 -9.54
CA THR A 361 -2.29 -20.15 -9.65
C THR A 361 -3.70 -19.73 -9.27
N ALA A 362 -3.91 -18.75 -8.41
CA ALA A 362 -5.23 -18.22 -8.08
C ALA A 362 -5.94 -17.58 -9.29
N TRP A 363 -5.20 -17.10 -10.29
CA TRP A 363 -5.75 -16.46 -11.48
C TRP A 363 -6.43 -17.43 -12.45
N THR A 364 -6.39 -18.74 -12.18
CA THR A 364 -7.15 -19.75 -12.91
C THR A 364 -8.61 -19.84 -12.45
N ALA A 365 -8.95 -19.22 -11.31
CA ALA A 365 -10.32 -19.17 -10.82
C ALA A 365 -11.25 -18.46 -11.84
N PRO A 366 -12.47 -18.96 -12.07
CA PRO A 366 -13.37 -18.43 -13.11
C PRO A 366 -13.61 -16.93 -13.03
N ALA A 367 -13.80 -16.38 -11.82
CA ALA A 367 -14.03 -14.96 -11.60
C ALA A 367 -12.86 -14.06 -12.06
N LEU A 368 -11.63 -14.60 -12.06
CA LEU A 368 -10.42 -13.90 -12.51
C LEU A 368 -10.09 -14.22 -13.97
N ALA A 369 -10.26 -15.50 -14.37
CA ALA A 369 -9.84 -15.96 -15.69
C ALA A 369 -10.72 -15.40 -16.82
N SER A 370 -12.03 -15.25 -16.59
CA SER A 370 -13.01 -14.82 -17.59
C SER A 370 -13.27 -13.32 -17.63
N ASP A 371 -12.79 -12.55 -16.66
CA ASP A 371 -13.01 -11.11 -16.62
C ASP A 371 -12.08 -10.38 -17.60
N PRO A 372 -12.61 -9.79 -18.69
CA PRO A 372 -11.79 -9.12 -19.71
C PRO A 372 -11.05 -7.91 -19.16
N TYR A 373 -11.59 -7.24 -18.14
CA TYR A 373 -10.95 -6.08 -17.51
C TYR A 373 -9.70 -6.44 -16.72
N LEU A 374 -9.51 -7.72 -16.36
CA LEU A 374 -8.32 -8.18 -15.63
C LEU A 374 -7.18 -8.64 -16.54
N ALA A 375 -7.41 -8.77 -17.85
CA ALA A 375 -6.37 -9.19 -18.80
C ALA A 375 -5.17 -8.24 -18.81
N ALA A 376 -5.43 -6.93 -18.74
CA ALA A 376 -4.39 -5.91 -18.66
C ALA A 376 -3.55 -6.03 -17.38
N PHE A 377 -4.18 -6.27 -16.24
CA PHE A 377 -3.48 -6.48 -14.97
C PHE A 377 -2.61 -7.72 -14.98
N ARG A 378 -3.10 -8.83 -15.54
CA ARG A 378 -2.31 -10.07 -15.70
C ARG A 378 -1.05 -9.82 -16.52
N THR A 379 -1.17 -9.08 -17.64
CA THR A 379 -0.05 -8.71 -18.49
C THR A 379 0.89 -7.76 -17.75
N GLN A 380 0.36 -6.74 -17.08
CA GLN A 380 1.15 -5.71 -16.39
C GLN A 380 1.93 -6.29 -15.20
N LEU A 381 1.36 -7.22 -14.44
CA LEU A 381 2.03 -7.88 -13.32
C LEU A 381 3.27 -8.69 -13.74
N GLY A 382 3.37 -9.08 -15.00
CA GLY A 382 4.60 -9.63 -15.58
C GLY A 382 5.70 -8.59 -15.82
N ARG A 383 5.37 -7.29 -15.69
CA ARG A 383 6.27 -6.15 -15.97
C ARG A 383 6.28 -5.13 -14.84
N VAL A 384 6.17 -5.58 -13.58
CA VAL A 384 6.21 -4.69 -12.43
C VAL A 384 7.62 -4.61 -11.85
N VAL A 385 7.96 -3.44 -11.33
CA VAL A 385 9.25 -3.14 -10.71
C VAL A 385 9.00 -2.62 -9.31
N PRO A 386 9.70 -3.11 -8.28
CA PRO A 386 9.61 -2.58 -6.93
C PRO A 386 10.25 -1.19 -6.83
N THR A 387 9.78 -0.38 -5.89
CA THR A 387 10.52 0.81 -5.43
C THR A 387 11.81 0.37 -4.73
N PRO A 388 12.83 1.24 -4.62
CA PRO A 388 14.04 0.92 -3.87
C PRO A 388 13.70 0.45 -2.45
N PRO A 389 14.27 -0.68 -1.98
CA PRO A 389 13.93 -1.26 -0.67
C PRO A 389 14.70 -0.56 0.47
N VAL A 390 14.47 0.73 0.65
CA VAL A 390 15.06 1.52 1.71
C VAL A 390 14.01 1.93 2.75
N PRO A 391 14.36 2.05 4.04
CA PRO A 391 13.40 2.43 5.10
C PRO A 391 12.67 3.75 4.83
N GLU A 392 13.33 4.66 4.12
CA GLU A 392 12.84 6.00 3.81
C GLU A 392 11.92 6.04 2.58
N SER A 393 11.61 4.90 1.95
CA SER A 393 10.89 4.82 0.66
C SER A 393 9.56 5.57 0.67
N GLU A 394 8.76 5.42 1.74
CA GLU A 394 7.45 6.08 1.83
C GLU A 394 7.59 7.61 1.79
N LEU A 395 8.55 8.15 2.54
CA LEU A 395 8.80 9.60 2.55
C LEU A 395 9.34 10.08 1.20
N ILE A 396 10.24 9.31 0.57
CA ILE A 396 10.83 9.66 -0.73
C ILE A 396 9.76 9.75 -1.81
N VAL A 397 8.83 8.78 -1.90
CA VAL A 397 7.79 8.83 -2.94
C VAL A 397 6.82 9.98 -2.74
N GLN A 398 6.55 10.41 -1.49
CA GLN A 398 5.77 11.60 -1.21
C GLN A 398 6.50 12.88 -1.69
N LEU A 399 7.82 12.97 -1.51
CA LEU A 399 8.61 14.09 -2.05
C LEU A 399 8.56 14.12 -3.59
N VAL A 400 8.53 12.96 -4.26
CA VAL A 400 8.36 12.89 -5.71
C VAL A 400 6.99 13.45 -6.13
N ALA A 401 5.90 13.11 -5.41
CA ALA A 401 4.58 13.69 -5.68
C ALA A 401 4.57 15.21 -5.54
N LEU A 402 5.17 15.74 -4.48
CA LEU A 402 5.28 17.18 -4.24
C LEU A 402 6.08 17.91 -5.32
N ALA A 403 7.18 17.32 -5.77
CA ALA A 403 7.97 17.86 -6.88
C ALA A 403 7.15 17.86 -8.18
N GLY A 404 6.42 16.77 -8.45
CA GLY A 404 5.49 16.67 -9.58
C GLY A 404 4.40 17.74 -9.54
N GLU A 405 3.80 17.98 -8.38
CA GLU A 405 2.79 19.04 -8.21
C GLU A 405 3.39 20.43 -8.46
N ARG A 406 4.56 20.73 -7.88
CA ARG A 406 5.22 22.04 -8.07
C ARG A 406 5.48 22.32 -9.54
N ALA A 407 6.00 21.32 -10.28
CA ALA A 407 6.31 21.44 -11.71
C ALA A 407 5.05 21.49 -12.58
N ALA A 408 4.04 20.65 -12.34
CA ALA A 408 2.79 20.61 -13.08
C ALA A 408 1.98 21.91 -12.94
N ARG A 409 2.01 22.52 -11.76
CA ARG A 409 1.37 23.83 -11.51
C ARG A 409 2.21 25.03 -11.96
N GLY A 410 3.40 24.81 -12.54
CA GLY A 410 4.29 25.88 -12.99
C GLY A 410 4.93 26.70 -11.87
N ARG A 411 4.92 26.19 -10.61
CA ARG A 411 5.56 26.85 -9.47
C ARG A 411 7.08 26.71 -9.50
N GLN A 412 7.57 25.70 -10.16
CA GLN A 412 8.98 25.44 -10.44
C GLN A 412 9.15 24.99 -11.89
N THR A 413 10.29 25.29 -12.47
CA THR A 413 10.73 24.63 -13.69
C THR A 413 11.03 23.14 -13.39
N ILE A 414 11.14 22.32 -14.42
CA ILE A 414 11.51 20.90 -14.22
C ILE A 414 12.89 20.79 -13.58
N ASP A 415 13.85 21.62 -13.99
CA ASP A 415 15.20 21.63 -13.42
C ASP A 415 15.22 22.00 -11.95
N GLU A 416 14.48 23.03 -11.56
CA GLU A 416 14.35 23.45 -10.16
C GLU A 416 13.65 22.39 -9.33
N ALA A 417 12.59 21.77 -9.85
CA ALA A 417 11.86 20.71 -9.13
C ALA A 417 12.74 19.48 -8.90
N LEU A 418 13.51 19.04 -9.90
CA LEU A 418 14.40 17.90 -9.78
C LEU A 418 15.62 18.20 -8.88
N ALA A 419 16.17 19.42 -8.94
CA ALA A 419 17.27 19.84 -8.06
C ALA A 419 16.81 19.91 -6.60
N SER A 420 15.61 20.46 -6.35
CA SER A 420 15.02 20.49 -5.01
C SER A 420 14.73 19.10 -4.49
N LEU A 421 14.18 18.20 -5.36
CA LEU A 421 13.87 16.83 -4.99
C LEU A 421 15.11 16.04 -4.60
N ASP A 422 16.22 16.13 -5.37
CA ASP A 422 17.48 15.48 -5.00
C ASP A 422 18.00 15.99 -3.65
N ALA A 423 17.95 17.30 -3.40
CA ALA A 423 18.39 17.88 -2.15
C ALA A 423 17.52 17.44 -0.96
N GLU A 424 16.19 17.43 -1.12
CA GLU A 424 15.23 16.97 -0.12
C GLU A 424 15.46 15.49 0.21
N VAL A 425 15.61 14.64 -0.81
CA VAL A 425 15.86 13.19 -0.65
C VAL A 425 17.24 12.91 -0.05
N ASP A 426 18.28 13.65 -0.46
CA ASP A 426 19.61 13.55 0.13
C ASP A 426 19.60 13.91 1.61
N GLY A 427 18.79 14.89 2.03
CA GLY A 427 18.55 15.21 3.44
C GLY A 427 17.92 14.05 4.20
N VAL A 428 16.86 13.43 3.63
CA VAL A 428 16.20 12.25 4.21
C VAL A 428 17.18 11.08 4.38
N LEU A 429 18.04 10.86 3.40
CA LEU A 429 19.00 9.75 3.38
C LEU A 429 20.31 10.03 4.17
N GLU A 430 20.48 11.20 4.79
CA GLU A 430 21.70 11.55 5.52
C GLU A 430 22.02 10.58 6.65
N LYS A 431 21.02 10.25 7.48
CA LYS A 431 21.17 9.28 8.58
C LYS A 431 21.55 7.89 8.05
N ARG A 432 20.96 7.46 6.93
CA ARG A 432 21.28 6.19 6.27
C ARG A 432 22.73 6.16 5.82
N ARG A 433 23.21 7.22 5.14
CA ARG A 433 24.62 7.36 4.75
C ARG A 433 25.55 7.23 5.94
N TRP A 434 25.26 7.95 7.01
CA TRP A 434 26.07 7.91 8.24
C TRP A 434 26.10 6.50 8.87
N LEU A 435 24.96 5.80 8.94
CA LEU A 435 24.91 4.44 9.49
C LEU A 435 25.70 3.44 8.64
N LEU A 436 25.57 3.51 7.32
CA LEU A 436 26.27 2.60 6.41
C LEU A 436 27.79 2.87 6.38
N SER A 437 28.24 4.13 6.45
CA SER A 437 29.66 4.45 6.53
C SER A 437 30.34 3.83 7.76
N ARG A 438 29.64 3.75 8.89
CA ARG A 438 30.16 3.13 10.11
C ARG A 438 30.19 1.60 10.06
N ARG A 439 29.30 0.96 9.29
CA ARG A 439 29.32 -0.50 9.07
C ARG A 439 30.51 -0.93 8.19
N LEU A 440 30.97 -0.04 7.32
CA LEU A 440 32.09 -0.29 6.40
C LEU A 440 33.48 -0.03 7.04
N VAL A 441 33.54 0.60 8.22
CA VAL A 441 34.79 0.72 8.98
C VAL A 441 34.99 -0.59 9.75
N PRO A 442 35.98 -1.46 9.40
CA PRO A 442 36.33 -2.58 10.23
C PRO A 442 36.69 -2.03 11.62
N VAL A 443 36.17 -2.65 12.68
CA VAL A 443 36.65 -2.40 14.04
C VAL A 443 38.14 -2.83 14.07
N ALA A 444 39.00 -1.91 13.71
CA ALA A 444 40.45 -2.08 13.92
C ALA A 444 40.64 -2.08 15.42
N GLY A 445 40.93 -3.23 15.99
CA GLY A 445 41.33 -3.37 17.39
C GLY A 445 40.48 -4.29 18.26
N ALA A 446 40.11 -5.48 17.75
CA ALA A 446 39.93 -6.64 18.63
C ALA A 446 41.23 -7.43 18.67
N GLU A 447 42.31 -6.78 19.15
CA GLU A 447 43.50 -7.54 19.56
C GLU A 447 43.10 -8.45 20.72
N LYS A 448 43.33 -9.73 20.47
CA LYS A 448 43.31 -10.82 21.42
C LYS A 448 44.03 -10.41 22.71
N ARG A 449 43.30 -10.25 23.79
CA ARG A 449 43.87 -10.45 25.12
C ARG A 449 43.76 -11.93 25.40
N GLN A 450 44.91 -12.56 25.31
CA GLN A 450 45.18 -13.89 25.83
C GLN A 450 45.05 -13.89 27.36
#